data_a0b5d49e8090e1b378ffa7885e3493f4
#
_entry.id   a0b5d49e8090e1b378ffa7885e3493f4
#
_cell.length_a   1.000
_cell.length_b   1.000
_cell.length_c   1.000
_cell.angle_alpha   90.00
_cell.angle_beta   90.00
_cell.angle_gamma   90.00
#
_symmetry.space_group_name_H-M   'P 1'
#
loop_
_entity.id
_entity.type
_entity.pdbx_description
1 polymer ?
#
loop_
_entity_poly.entity_id
_entity_poly.type
_entity_poly.pdbx_seq_one_letter_code
_entity_poly.pdbx_strand_id
1 'polypeptide(L)'
;MDAFGHVNNTTFFTYLEEARVDLLFVHAGDAVARDRLSSGIVVARHEIDYKAPLVFRPQPVAVDVWVARLGASSFELRYEVLDDAGPVYAQAATVLVPYDVDAGRPRRVSDEERAALEPFLVGA
;
A
#
# COMPACT_ATOMS: atom_id res chain seq x y z
N MET A 1 -15.11 -12.52 -7.07
CA MET A 1 -14.88 -13.98 -7.16
C MET A 1 -14.99 -14.40 -8.61
N ASP A 2 -14.16 -15.28 -9.03
CA ASP A 2 -14.30 -15.86 -10.36
C ASP A 2 -15.19 -17.12 -10.33
N ALA A 3 -15.39 -17.75 -11.51
CA ALA A 3 -16.28 -18.91 -11.64
C ALA A 3 -15.81 -20.14 -10.87
N PHE A 4 -14.58 -20.15 -10.39
CA PHE A 4 -13.99 -21.27 -9.65
C PHE A 4 -13.96 -21.06 -8.15
N GLY A 5 -14.58 -19.98 -7.67
CA GLY A 5 -14.62 -19.67 -6.24
C GLY A 5 -13.33 -19.08 -5.69
N HIS A 6 -12.41 -18.68 -6.53
CA HIS A 6 -11.17 -18.01 -6.12
C HIS A 6 -11.31 -16.50 -6.22
N VAL A 7 -10.59 -15.79 -5.35
CA VAL A 7 -10.50 -14.34 -5.42
C VAL A 7 -9.61 -13.99 -6.61
N ASN A 8 -10.13 -13.19 -7.54
CA ASN A 8 -9.41 -12.83 -8.75
C ASN A 8 -8.44 -11.65 -8.53
N ASN A 9 -7.63 -11.34 -9.54
CA ASN A 9 -6.66 -10.24 -9.50
C ASN A 9 -7.28 -8.91 -9.10
N THR A 10 -8.42 -8.56 -9.65
CA THR A 10 -9.08 -7.29 -9.37
C THR A 10 -9.39 -7.15 -7.89
N THR A 11 -9.83 -8.24 -7.25
CA THR A 11 -10.14 -8.25 -5.82
C THR A 11 -8.87 -8.09 -4.98
N PHE A 12 -7.77 -8.73 -5.36
CA PHE A 12 -6.48 -8.52 -4.69
C PHE A 12 -6.02 -7.07 -4.78
N PHE A 13 -6.11 -6.46 -5.96
CA PHE A 13 -5.78 -5.05 -6.13
C PHE A 13 -6.62 -4.16 -5.21
N THR A 14 -7.92 -4.47 -5.08
CA THR A 14 -8.80 -3.72 -4.19
C THR A 14 -8.38 -3.85 -2.74
N TYR A 15 -8.02 -5.03 -2.27
CA TYR A 15 -7.53 -5.24 -0.92
C TYR A 15 -6.27 -4.40 -0.65
N LEU A 16 -5.34 -4.40 -1.58
CA LEU A 16 -4.10 -3.64 -1.43
C LEU A 16 -4.33 -2.14 -1.45
N GLU A 17 -5.22 -1.68 -2.31
CA GLU A 17 -5.60 -0.26 -2.38
C GLU A 17 -6.24 0.20 -1.07
N GLU A 18 -7.17 -0.57 -0.52
CA GLU A 18 -7.81 -0.26 0.75
C GLU A 18 -6.80 -0.19 1.89
N ALA A 19 -5.86 -1.13 1.94
CA ALA A 19 -4.81 -1.13 2.95
C ALA A 19 -3.90 0.10 2.83
N ARG A 20 -3.56 0.50 1.60
CA ARG A 20 -2.74 1.67 1.33
C ARG A 20 -3.46 2.95 1.75
N VAL A 21 -4.73 3.09 1.38
CA VAL A 21 -5.54 4.25 1.75
C VAL A 21 -5.64 4.36 3.27
N ASP A 22 -5.87 3.25 3.95
CA ASP A 22 -5.96 3.21 5.40
C ASP A 22 -4.65 3.66 6.06
N LEU A 23 -3.52 3.15 5.58
CA LEU A 23 -2.22 3.56 6.11
C LEU A 23 -1.96 5.05 5.89
N LEU A 24 -2.12 5.53 4.66
CA LEU A 24 -1.68 6.87 4.28
C LEU A 24 -2.64 7.97 4.75
N PHE A 25 -3.94 7.68 4.81
CA PHE A 25 -4.94 8.71 5.04
C PHE A 25 -5.60 8.63 6.42
N VAL A 26 -5.41 7.55 7.14
CA VAL A 26 -6.02 7.35 8.46
C VAL A 26 -4.96 7.26 9.56
N HIS A 27 -3.90 6.51 9.31
CA HIS A 27 -2.91 6.18 10.35
C HIS A 27 -1.61 6.97 10.26
N ALA A 28 -1.28 7.53 9.09
CA ALA A 28 -0.01 8.21 8.90
C ALA A 28 -0.07 9.66 9.40
N GLY A 29 0.73 9.96 10.42
CA GLY A 29 1.01 11.31 10.86
C GLY A 29 -0.19 12.14 11.32
N ASP A 30 -0.03 13.45 11.24
CA ASP A 30 -1.06 14.41 11.59
C ASP A 30 -1.92 14.80 10.37
N ALA A 31 -2.86 15.72 10.58
CA ALA A 31 -3.77 16.15 9.53
C ALA A 31 -3.05 16.83 8.35
N VAL A 32 -1.96 17.55 8.62
CA VAL A 32 -1.17 18.23 7.57
C VAL A 32 -0.48 17.21 6.69
N ALA A 33 0.17 16.20 7.30
CA ALA A 33 0.84 15.14 6.57
C ALA A 33 -0.15 14.32 5.73
N ARG A 34 -1.30 13.97 6.32
CA ARG A 34 -2.34 13.23 5.58
C ARG A 34 -2.90 14.03 4.41
N ASP A 35 -3.08 15.33 4.57
CA ASP A 35 -3.54 16.19 3.49
C ASP A 35 -2.52 16.22 2.35
N ARG A 36 -1.24 16.34 2.64
CA ARG A 36 -0.19 16.31 1.63
C ARG A 36 -0.14 14.96 0.91
N LEU A 37 -0.21 13.86 1.66
CA LEU A 37 -0.20 12.52 1.07
C LEU A 37 -1.40 12.26 0.18
N SER A 38 -2.56 12.84 0.49
CA SER A 38 -3.77 12.67 -0.30
C SER A 38 -3.84 13.61 -1.52
N SER A 39 -3.11 14.71 -1.52
CA SER A 39 -3.26 15.75 -2.54
C SER A 39 -2.46 15.49 -3.83
N GLY A 40 -1.50 14.61 -3.82
CA GLY A 40 -0.73 14.32 -5.03
C GLY A 40 0.26 13.19 -4.82
N ILE A 41 -0.18 11.99 -5.16
CA ILE A 41 0.68 10.80 -5.20
C ILE A 41 0.30 10.00 -6.43
N VAL A 42 1.29 9.51 -7.17
CA VAL A 42 1.07 8.59 -8.28
C VAL A 42 1.72 7.25 -7.98
N VAL A 43 1.08 6.19 -8.43
CA VAL A 43 1.65 4.84 -8.42
C VAL A 43 2.58 4.72 -9.60
N ALA A 44 3.87 4.60 -9.33
CA ALA A 44 4.88 4.45 -10.39
C ALA A 44 5.10 2.97 -10.75
N ARG A 45 4.91 2.07 -9.80
CA ARG A 45 5.10 0.63 -10.02
C ARG A 45 4.26 -0.14 -9.03
N HIS A 46 3.73 -1.26 -9.49
CA HIS A 46 2.95 -2.16 -8.65
C HIS A 46 3.25 -3.61 -9.04
N GLU A 47 3.59 -4.43 -8.05
CA GLU A 47 3.91 -5.84 -8.26
C GLU A 47 3.11 -6.67 -7.29
N ILE A 48 2.59 -7.80 -7.76
CA ILE A 48 1.93 -8.80 -6.93
C ILE A 48 2.53 -10.16 -7.24
N ASP A 49 2.88 -10.88 -6.19
CA ASP A 49 3.39 -12.24 -6.28
C ASP A 49 2.38 -13.15 -5.56
N TYR A 50 1.70 -13.98 -6.33
CA TYR A 50 0.66 -14.88 -5.80
C TYR A 50 1.32 -16.15 -5.28
N LYS A 51 1.10 -16.44 -4.00
CA LYS A 51 1.72 -17.59 -3.32
C LYS A 51 0.76 -18.77 -3.17
N ALA A 52 -0.53 -18.49 -2.97
CA ALA A 52 -1.54 -19.53 -2.79
C ALA A 52 -2.90 -19.04 -3.28
N PRO A 53 -3.78 -19.92 -3.75
CA PRO A 53 -5.13 -19.52 -4.12
C PRO A 53 -5.92 -19.06 -2.88
N LEU A 54 -6.61 -17.95 -3.02
CA LEU A 54 -7.53 -17.48 -2.01
C LEU A 54 -8.94 -17.87 -2.42
N VAL A 55 -9.53 -18.76 -1.64
CA VAL A 55 -10.90 -19.27 -1.87
C VAL A 55 -11.87 -18.39 -1.09
N PHE A 56 -13.08 -18.23 -1.60
CA PHE A 56 -14.13 -17.50 -0.89
C PHE A 56 -14.33 -18.07 0.51
N ARG A 57 -14.44 -17.18 1.48
CA ARG A 57 -14.57 -17.52 2.89
C ARG A 57 -15.38 -16.45 3.61
N PRO A 58 -16.17 -16.82 4.64
CA PRO A 58 -16.93 -15.84 5.42
C PRO A 58 -16.04 -14.96 6.31
N GLN A 59 -14.84 -15.43 6.68
CA GLN A 59 -13.91 -14.65 7.48
C GLN A 59 -13.14 -13.70 6.58
N PRO A 60 -12.90 -12.44 7.01
CA PRO A 60 -12.09 -11.52 6.24
C PRO A 60 -10.63 -11.98 6.21
N VAL A 61 -9.92 -11.62 5.14
CA VAL A 61 -8.47 -11.77 5.09
C VAL A 61 -7.82 -10.59 5.77
N ALA A 62 -6.63 -10.80 6.30
CA ALA A 62 -5.81 -9.73 6.84
C ALA A 62 -4.87 -9.23 5.75
N VAL A 63 -4.62 -7.92 5.72
CA VAL A 63 -3.62 -7.31 4.86
C VAL A 63 -2.67 -6.53 5.75
N ASP A 64 -1.44 -7.00 5.86
CA ASP A 64 -0.37 -6.26 6.50
C ASP A 64 0.27 -5.34 5.47
N VAL A 65 0.52 -4.09 5.86
CA VAL A 65 1.16 -3.11 5.00
C VAL A 65 2.23 -2.36 5.81
N TRP A 66 3.37 -2.12 5.19
CA TRP A 66 4.46 -1.37 5.83
C TRP A 66 5.25 -0.59 4.78
N VAL A 67 6.07 0.36 5.26
CA VAL A 67 7.00 1.09 4.40
C VAL A 67 8.28 0.29 4.34
N ALA A 68 8.67 -0.14 3.15
CA ALA A 68 9.89 -0.93 2.95
C ALA A 68 11.09 -0.04 2.60
N ARG A 69 10.84 1.12 1.99
CA ARG A 69 11.89 2.05 1.60
C ARG A 69 11.33 3.47 1.59
N LEU A 70 12.10 4.40 2.07
CA LEU A 70 11.74 5.81 2.13
C LEU A 70 12.88 6.62 1.48
N GLY A 71 12.73 6.91 0.19
CA GLY A 71 13.71 7.63 -0.59
C GLY A 71 13.47 9.14 -0.61
N ALA A 72 14.27 9.85 -1.39
CA ALA A 72 14.18 11.31 -1.50
C ALA A 72 12.97 11.76 -2.31
N SER A 73 12.58 11.00 -3.33
CA SER A 73 11.52 11.35 -4.27
C SER A 73 10.49 10.24 -4.47
N SER A 74 10.61 9.15 -3.71
CA SER A 74 9.69 8.03 -3.79
C SER A 74 9.72 7.24 -2.50
N PHE A 75 8.70 6.45 -2.27
CA PHE A 75 8.69 5.47 -1.18
C PHE A 75 8.01 4.20 -1.66
N GLU A 76 8.37 3.10 -1.00
CA GLU A 76 7.84 1.79 -1.37
C GLU A 76 7.05 1.23 -0.20
N LEU A 77 5.82 0.83 -0.48
CA LEU A 77 4.99 0.06 0.44
C LEU A 77 5.07 -1.41 0.05
N ARG A 78 5.06 -2.27 1.05
CA ARG A 78 4.91 -3.72 0.85
C ARG A 78 3.73 -4.22 1.63
N TYR A 79 3.17 -5.32 1.14
CA TYR A 79 1.94 -5.90 1.66
C TYR A 79 2.05 -7.41 1.71
N GLU A 80 1.34 -7.99 2.68
CA GLU A 80 1.05 -9.42 2.69
C GLU A 80 -0.44 -9.62 2.89
N VAL A 81 -1.05 -10.42 2.04
CA VAL A 81 -2.44 -10.85 2.21
C VAL A 81 -2.40 -12.23 2.84
N LEU A 82 -2.93 -12.36 4.02
CA LEU A 82 -2.78 -13.59 4.82
C LEU A 82 -4.03 -13.92 5.61
N ASP A 83 -4.04 -15.15 6.12
CA ASP A 83 -5.04 -15.69 7.02
C ASP A 83 -4.44 -15.78 8.42
N ASP A 84 -5.25 -15.56 9.45
CA ASP A 84 -4.81 -15.66 10.85
C ASP A 84 -4.14 -16.98 11.19
N ALA A 85 -4.61 -18.06 10.60
CA ALA A 85 -4.15 -19.42 10.92
C ALA A 85 -3.45 -20.08 9.75
N GLY A 86 -3.19 -19.37 8.68
CA GLY A 86 -2.81 -20.03 7.45
C GLY A 86 -1.76 -19.31 6.64
N PRO A 87 -1.71 -19.65 5.36
CA PRO A 87 -0.63 -19.20 4.48
C PRO A 87 -0.73 -17.73 4.11
N VAL A 88 0.39 -17.20 3.64
CA VAL A 88 0.42 -15.94 2.90
C VAL A 88 -0.13 -16.23 1.51
N TYR A 89 -1.20 -15.56 1.12
CA TYR A 89 -1.83 -15.74 -0.19
C TYR A 89 -1.13 -14.95 -1.27
N ALA A 90 -0.67 -13.75 -0.94
CA ALA A 90 0.03 -12.88 -1.87
C ALA A 90 0.98 -11.95 -1.15
N GLN A 91 2.04 -11.59 -1.82
CA GLN A 91 2.95 -10.52 -1.40
C GLN A 91 2.96 -9.48 -2.51
N ALA A 92 3.04 -8.21 -2.14
CA ALA A 92 3.00 -7.14 -3.12
C ALA A 92 3.91 -5.98 -2.72
N ALA A 93 4.25 -5.17 -3.71
CA ALA A 93 5.02 -3.95 -3.51
C ALA A 93 4.46 -2.86 -4.42
N THR A 94 4.38 -1.63 -3.89
CA THR A 94 3.94 -0.46 -4.65
C THR A 94 4.97 0.64 -4.46
N VAL A 95 5.49 1.18 -5.55
CA VAL A 95 6.33 2.37 -5.52
C VAL A 95 5.45 3.58 -5.76
N LEU A 96 5.49 4.52 -4.85
CA LEU A 96 4.68 5.73 -4.87
C LEU A 96 5.59 6.94 -5.02
N VAL A 97 5.16 7.87 -5.86
CA VAL A 97 5.90 9.11 -6.15
C VAL A 97 5.00 10.30 -5.82
N PRO A 98 5.40 11.13 -4.84
CA PRO A 98 4.71 12.38 -4.61
C PRO A 98 4.74 13.26 -5.87
N TYR A 99 3.65 13.93 -6.15
CA TYR A 99 3.44 14.64 -7.40
C TYR A 99 2.88 16.02 -7.12
N ASP A 100 3.45 17.01 -7.80
CA ASP A 100 2.93 18.38 -7.75
C ASP A 100 1.93 18.54 -8.89
N VAL A 101 0.64 18.53 -8.54
CA VAL A 101 -0.45 18.60 -9.52
C VAL A 101 -0.42 19.93 -10.28
N ASP A 102 -0.13 21.02 -9.58
CA ASP A 102 -0.11 22.36 -10.19
C ASP A 102 1.05 22.52 -11.17
N ALA A 103 2.23 22.01 -10.80
CA ALA A 103 3.39 22.06 -11.67
C ALA A 103 3.41 20.94 -12.73
N GLY A 104 2.58 19.91 -12.57
CA GLY A 104 2.51 18.80 -13.49
C GLY A 104 3.75 17.91 -13.51
N ARG A 105 4.40 17.73 -12.36
CA ARG A 105 5.64 16.95 -12.26
C ARG A 105 5.84 16.35 -10.87
N PRO A 106 6.70 15.32 -10.75
CA PRO A 106 7.06 14.74 -9.45
C PRO A 106 7.74 15.79 -8.56
N ARG A 107 7.58 15.62 -7.26
CA ARG A 107 8.24 16.41 -6.23
C ARG A 107 8.95 15.50 -5.23
N ARG A 108 9.79 16.09 -4.40
CA ARG A 108 10.45 15.33 -3.33
C ARG A 108 9.45 14.99 -2.21
N VAL A 109 9.73 13.91 -1.51
CA VAL A 109 9.03 13.59 -0.27
C VAL A 109 9.30 14.72 0.72
N SER A 110 8.24 15.34 1.25
CA SER A 110 8.39 16.43 2.21
C SER A 110 8.84 15.90 3.58
N ASP A 111 9.35 16.81 4.41
CA ASP A 111 9.76 16.44 5.77
C ASP A 111 8.58 15.94 6.60
N GLU A 112 7.41 16.53 6.42
CA GLU A 112 6.18 16.11 7.09
C GLU A 112 5.73 14.73 6.66
N GLU A 113 5.81 14.46 5.36
CA GLU A 113 5.49 13.13 4.83
C GLU A 113 6.47 12.08 5.33
N ARG A 114 7.76 12.41 5.34
CA ARG A 114 8.80 11.52 5.85
C ARG A 114 8.58 11.19 7.32
N ALA A 115 8.30 12.19 8.13
CA ALA A 115 8.03 12.00 9.55
C ALA A 115 6.79 11.12 9.78
N ALA A 116 5.78 11.26 8.94
CA ALA A 116 4.56 10.45 9.01
C ALA A 116 4.79 9.00 8.62
N LEU A 117 5.70 8.73 7.69
CA LEU A 117 5.93 7.38 7.16
C LEU A 117 7.01 6.60 7.94
N GLU A 118 7.95 7.27 8.57
CA GLU A 118 9.04 6.62 9.31
C GLU A 118 8.58 5.60 10.36
N PRO A 119 7.51 5.84 11.14
CA PRO A 119 7.04 4.86 12.12
C PRO A 119 6.65 3.50 11.52
N PHE A 120 6.35 3.47 10.23
CA PHE A 120 5.94 2.24 9.54
C PHE A 120 7.09 1.62 8.74
N LEU A 121 8.29 2.19 8.81
CA LEU A 121 9.45 1.68 8.10
C LEU A 121 9.96 0.41 8.76
N VAL A 122 10.04 -0.67 7.98
CA VAL A 122 10.44 -2.00 8.44
C VAL A 122 11.60 -2.48 7.58
N GLY A 123 12.58 -3.06 8.23
CA GLY A 123 13.80 -3.52 7.58
C GLY A 123 14.78 -2.38 7.44
N ALA A 124 15.99 -2.57 7.71
CA ALA A 124 17.00 -1.53 7.68
C ALA A 124 17.88 -1.68 6.46
#